data_f244d5a629233f626033eb0e38dd0e1c
#
_entry.id   f244d5a629233f626033eb0e38dd0e1c
#
_cell.length_a   1.000
_cell.length_b   1.000
_cell.length_c   1.000
_cell.angle_alpha   90.00
_cell.angle_beta   90.00
_cell.angle_gamma   90.00
#
_symmetry.space_group_name_H-M   'P 1'
#
loop_
_entity.id
_entity.type
_entity.pdbx_description
1 polymer ?
#
loop_
_entity_poly.entity_id
_entity_poly.type
_entity_poly.pdbx_seq_one_letter_code
_entity_poly.pdbx_strand_id
1 'polypeptide(L)'
;MSLNTLQLDEGLIRLFDKLSDHRSEVIRIGEIASRLSQYESVPPFLRSLLVADGTVTMALEAYFLEQIEICTLRQGQVLAPRDVSALDLNKGEQCLIREVQLLGIESSKCYVHAVTVINPSRLSPILFEQLVDEEEGIGAILRNVAKGSFREVIHIGTGGLMTDADIHRRYRVSLNSLPALLITEEFELSSYR
;
A
#
# COMPACT_ATOMS: atom_id res chain seq x y z
N MET A 1 -31.80 -5.64 9.50
CA MET A 1 -30.72 -4.65 9.36
C MET A 1 -30.60 -4.31 7.89
N SER A 2 -30.92 -3.07 7.53
CA SER A 2 -31.02 -2.61 6.15
C SER A 2 -29.67 -2.74 5.47
N LEU A 3 -29.64 -3.38 4.31
CA LEU A 3 -28.56 -3.24 3.34
C LEU A 3 -28.49 -1.76 2.95
N ASN A 4 -27.60 -1.00 3.60
CA ASN A 4 -27.26 0.33 3.14
C ASN A 4 -26.75 0.14 1.71
N THR A 5 -27.45 0.76 0.77
CA THR A 5 -27.05 0.93 -0.61
C THR A 5 -25.61 1.44 -0.59
N LEU A 6 -24.65 0.59 -0.98
CA LEU A 6 -23.27 0.98 -1.18
C LEU A 6 -23.29 2.13 -2.19
N GLN A 7 -23.23 3.35 -1.69
CA GLN A 7 -23.14 4.54 -2.51
C GLN A 7 -21.80 4.44 -3.24
N LEU A 8 -21.84 4.29 -4.55
CA LEU A 8 -20.66 4.21 -5.40
C LEU A 8 -19.86 5.52 -5.20
N ASP A 9 -18.84 5.47 -4.33
CA ASP A 9 -17.89 6.56 -4.22
C ASP A 9 -17.03 6.58 -5.50
N GLU A 10 -17.41 7.47 -6.42
CA GLU A 10 -16.71 7.63 -7.70
C GLU A 10 -15.20 7.91 -7.50
N GLY A 11 -14.83 8.57 -6.41
CA GLY A 11 -13.44 8.85 -6.07
C GLY A 11 -12.66 7.59 -5.78
N LEU A 12 -13.23 6.66 -4.98
CA LEU A 12 -12.63 5.37 -4.68
C LEU A 12 -12.55 4.46 -5.92
N ILE A 13 -13.57 4.50 -6.78
CA ILE A 13 -13.56 3.75 -8.04
C ILE A 13 -12.44 4.24 -8.97
N ARG A 14 -12.30 5.56 -9.15
CA ARG A 14 -11.22 6.15 -9.95
C ARG A 14 -9.84 5.79 -9.40
N LEU A 15 -9.70 5.76 -8.08
CA LEU A 15 -8.48 5.34 -7.42
C LEU A 15 -8.17 3.87 -7.72
N PHE A 16 -9.15 2.99 -7.60
CA PHE A 16 -9.04 1.59 -7.96
C PHE A 16 -8.61 1.39 -9.41
N ASP A 17 -9.16 2.16 -10.35
CA ASP A 17 -8.84 2.08 -11.76
C ASP A 17 -7.38 2.41 -12.06
N LYS A 18 -6.81 3.38 -11.38
CA LYS A 18 -5.39 3.71 -11.50
C LYS A 18 -4.46 2.59 -11.01
N LEU A 19 -4.90 1.82 -10.02
CA LEU A 19 -4.05 0.82 -9.35
C LEU A 19 -4.04 -0.55 -10.02
N SER A 20 -5.06 -0.91 -10.78
CA SER A 20 -5.26 -2.29 -11.24
C SER A 20 -4.68 -2.61 -12.62
N ASP A 21 -4.07 -1.63 -13.32
CA ASP A 21 -3.70 -1.76 -14.75
C ASP A 21 -2.33 -2.41 -15.03
N HIS A 22 -1.59 -2.85 -14.03
CA HIS A 22 -0.26 -3.42 -14.22
C HIS A 22 -0.23 -4.93 -13.97
N ARG A 23 0.26 -5.69 -14.97
CA ARG A 23 0.60 -7.10 -14.80
C ARG A 23 1.66 -7.23 -13.72
N SER A 24 1.32 -7.90 -12.64
CA SER A 24 2.19 -8.07 -11.48
C SER A 24 3.10 -9.26 -11.68
N GLU A 25 4.36 -9.02 -12.02
CA GLU A 25 5.41 -10.03 -11.88
C GLU A 25 6.12 -9.82 -10.55
N VAL A 26 6.18 -10.87 -9.73
CA VAL A 26 6.95 -10.85 -8.49
C VAL A 26 8.42 -10.61 -8.81
N ILE A 27 9.01 -9.58 -8.21
CA ILE A 27 10.44 -9.30 -8.36
C ILE A 27 11.24 -10.38 -7.62
N ARG A 28 12.00 -11.18 -8.34
CA ARG A 28 12.88 -12.19 -7.75
C ARG A 28 14.11 -11.54 -7.15
N ILE A 29 14.62 -12.14 -6.06
CA ILE A 29 15.81 -11.63 -5.35
C ILE A 29 16.99 -11.37 -6.31
N GLY A 30 17.25 -12.23 -7.29
CA GLY A 30 18.32 -12.05 -8.27
C GLY A 30 18.10 -10.92 -9.28
N GLU A 31 16.90 -10.37 -9.40
CA GLU A 31 16.55 -9.31 -10.37
C GLU A 31 16.58 -7.91 -9.74
N ILE A 32 16.65 -7.81 -8.41
CA ILE A 32 16.56 -6.53 -7.69
C ILE A 32 17.68 -5.59 -8.15
N ALA A 33 18.93 -6.05 -8.18
CA ALA A 33 20.07 -5.23 -8.54
C ALA A 33 19.96 -4.70 -9.97
N SER A 34 19.56 -5.54 -10.94
CA SER A 34 19.39 -5.14 -12.34
C SER A 34 18.22 -4.17 -12.52
N ARG A 35 17.13 -4.35 -11.78
CA ARG A 35 15.99 -3.44 -11.80
C ARG A 35 16.32 -2.09 -11.16
N LEU A 36 17.09 -2.08 -10.07
CA LEU A 36 17.47 -0.84 -9.37
C LEU A 36 18.61 -0.07 -10.08
N SER A 37 19.35 -0.66 -10.99
CA SER A 37 20.42 0.05 -11.72
C SER A 37 19.90 1.27 -12.50
N GLN A 38 18.66 1.25 -12.96
CA GLN A 38 18.02 2.39 -13.61
C GLN A 38 17.62 3.52 -12.63
N TYR A 39 17.76 3.30 -11.32
CA TYR A 39 17.39 4.24 -10.27
C TYR A 39 18.60 4.80 -9.51
N GLU A 40 19.74 5.00 -10.21
CA GLU A 40 20.95 5.54 -9.59
C GLU A 40 20.75 6.93 -8.97
N SER A 41 19.86 7.75 -9.53
CA SER A 41 19.49 9.07 -9.00
C SER A 41 18.63 9.02 -7.74
N VAL A 42 18.05 7.86 -7.40
CA VAL A 42 17.23 7.67 -6.21
C VAL A 42 18.13 7.61 -4.98
N PRO A 43 17.86 8.38 -3.90
CA PRO A 43 18.65 8.33 -2.67
C PRO A 43 18.84 6.91 -2.13
N PRO A 44 20.01 6.56 -1.57
CA PRO A 44 20.32 5.20 -1.12
C PRO A 44 19.31 4.65 -0.10
N PHE A 45 18.86 5.49 0.84
CA PHE A 45 17.83 5.09 1.79
C PHE A 45 16.53 4.70 1.10
N LEU A 46 16.06 5.51 0.14
CA LEU A 46 14.83 5.21 -0.57
C LEU A 46 14.97 3.95 -1.42
N ARG A 47 16.14 3.70 -2.06
CA ARG A 47 16.39 2.43 -2.77
C ARG A 47 16.25 1.22 -1.84
N SER A 48 16.75 1.32 -0.60
CA SER A 48 16.61 0.26 0.40
C SER A 48 15.13 0.08 0.79
N LEU A 49 14.41 1.19 0.93
CA LEU A 49 12.99 1.18 1.29
C LEU A 49 12.13 0.52 0.20
N LEU A 50 12.45 0.76 -1.08
CA LEU A 50 11.70 0.18 -2.23
C LEU A 50 11.69 -1.36 -2.23
N VAL A 51 12.69 -2.00 -1.67
CA VAL A 51 12.82 -3.47 -1.63
C VAL A 51 12.57 -4.07 -0.24
N ALA A 52 12.35 -3.22 0.76
CA ALA A 52 12.13 -3.68 2.13
C ALA A 52 10.76 -4.37 2.26
N ASP A 53 10.74 -5.50 2.96
CA ASP A 53 9.53 -6.22 3.38
C ASP A 53 9.03 -5.81 4.78
N GLY A 54 9.73 -4.85 5.39
CA GLY A 54 9.45 -4.32 6.72
C GLY A 54 8.40 -3.21 6.73
N THR A 55 8.20 -2.62 7.92
CA THR A 55 7.29 -1.49 8.11
C THR A 55 7.97 -0.20 7.67
N VAL A 56 7.42 0.46 6.67
CA VAL A 56 7.91 1.73 6.13
C VAL A 56 7.96 2.80 7.21
N THR A 57 6.91 2.93 8.02
CA THR A 57 6.81 3.91 9.11
C THR A 57 8.04 3.87 10.02
N MET A 58 8.42 2.68 10.52
CA MET A 58 9.61 2.55 11.40
C MET A 58 10.91 2.92 10.70
N ALA A 59 11.04 2.61 9.41
CA ALA A 59 12.23 2.96 8.65
C ALA A 59 12.33 4.47 8.45
N LEU A 60 11.21 5.15 8.21
CA LEU A 60 11.14 6.60 8.11
C LEU A 60 11.47 7.26 9.45
N GLU A 61 10.85 6.82 10.55
CA GLU A 61 11.13 7.33 11.90
C GLU A 61 12.62 7.21 12.27
N ALA A 62 13.21 6.04 11.98
CA ALA A 62 14.62 5.80 12.27
C ALA A 62 15.57 6.65 11.41
N TYR A 63 15.21 6.93 10.16
CA TYR A 63 16.03 7.71 9.24
C TYR A 63 15.92 9.21 9.46
N PHE A 64 14.69 9.72 9.59
CA PHE A 64 14.43 11.16 9.73
C PHE A 64 14.48 11.64 11.18
N LEU A 65 14.55 10.72 12.16
CA LEU A 65 14.58 11.00 13.61
C LEU A 65 13.36 11.81 14.08
N GLU A 66 12.21 11.58 13.46
CA GLU A 66 10.93 12.16 13.86
C GLU A 66 9.81 11.11 13.84
N GLN A 67 8.75 11.38 14.59
CA GLN A 67 7.56 10.49 14.57
C GLN A 67 6.78 10.67 13.27
N ILE A 68 6.21 9.58 12.80
CA ILE A 68 5.39 9.55 11.58
C ILE A 68 3.93 9.36 11.93
N GLU A 69 3.13 10.32 11.54
CA GLU A 69 1.67 10.26 11.61
C GLU A 69 1.08 9.64 10.33
N ILE A 70 0.03 8.84 10.49
CA ILE A 70 -0.71 8.26 9.37
C ILE A 70 -2.03 9.02 9.23
N CYS A 71 -2.13 9.81 8.19
CA CYS A 71 -3.31 10.58 7.86
C CYS A 71 -4.16 9.82 6.83
N THR A 72 -5.34 9.34 7.24
CA THR A 72 -6.29 8.69 6.33
C THR A 72 -7.01 9.76 5.53
N LEU A 73 -6.83 9.73 4.20
CA LEU A 73 -7.48 10.65 3.27
C LEU A 73 -8.87 10.14 2.88
N ARG A 74 -8.97 8.85 2.59
CA ARG A 74 -10.22 8.18 2.22
C ARG A 74 -10.17 6.72 2.62
N GLN A 75 -11.33 6.19 3.01
CA GLN A 75 -11.52 4.76 3.23
C GLN A 75 -12.97 4.40 2.92
N GLY A 76 -13.17 3.24 2.30
CA GLY A 76 -14.52 2.75 2.04
C GLY A 76 -14.56 1.40 1.35
N GLN A 77 -15.70 0.76 1.48
CA GLN A 77 -16.00 -0.50 0.80
C GLN A 77 -16.64 -0.23 -0.55
N VAL A 78 -16.16 -0.89 -1.59
CA VAL A 78 -16.70 -0.81 -2.94
C VAL A 78 -16.78 -2.21 -3.55
N LEU A 79 -17.54 -2.34 -4.63
CA LEU A 79 -17.47 -3.53 -5.50
C LEU A 79 -16.32 -3.34 -6.49
N ALA A 80 -15.45 -4.35 -6.60
CA ALA A 80 -14.34 -4.32 -7.53
C ALA A 80 -14.85 -4.08 -8.97
N PRO A 81 -14.47 -2.97 -9.63
CA PRO A 81 -14.94 -2.66 -10.97
C PRO A 81 -14.35 -3.60 -12.04
N ARG A 82 -13.27 -4.29 -11.71
CA ARG A 82 -12.58 -5.29 -12.53
C ARG A 82 -11.84 -6.30 -11.66
N ASP A 83 -11.32 -7.35 -12.28
CA ASP A 83 -10.50 -8.35 -11.60
C ASP A 83 -9.18 -7.75 -11.10
N VAL A 84 -8.73 -8.16 -9.90
CA VAL A 84 -7.42 -7.88 -9.34
C VAL A 84 -6.70 -9.20 -9.12
N SER A 85 -6.01 -9.67 -10.15
CA SER A 85 -5.33 -10.98 -10.12
C SER A 85 -4.31 -11.13 -9.01
N ALA A 86 -3.67 -10.02 -8.59
CA ALA A 86 -2.74 -9.99 -7.46
C ALA A 86 -3.41 -10.34 -6.11
N LEU A 87 -4.74 -10.25 -6.01
CA LEU A 87 -5.54 -10.53 -4.80
C LEU A 87 -6.51 -11.70 -4.96
N ASP A 88 -6.52 -12.38 -6.11
CA ASP A 88 -7.58 -13.34 -6.45
C ASP A 88 -8.98 -12.74 -6.22
N LEU A 89 -9.14 -11.47 -6.55
CA LEU A 89 -10.38 -10.72 -6.38
C LEU A 89 -11.03 -10.54 -7.75
N ASN A 90 -12.28 -11.02 -7.90
CA ASN A 90 -13.01 -10.91 -9.15
C ASN A 90 -13.84 -9.62 -9.21
N LYS A 91 -14.14 -9.18 -10.42
CA LYS A 91 -15.08 -8.11 -10.66
C LYS A 91 -16.42 -8.37 -9.96
N GLY A 92 -16.92 -7.35 -9.25
CA GLY A 92 -18.16 -7.41 -8.50
C GLY A 92 -18.05 -7.96 -7.08
N GLU A 93 -16.88 -8.47 -6.68
CA GLU A 93 -16.63 -8.84 -5.29
C GLU A 93 -16.37 -7.59 -4.43
N GLN A 94 -16.68 -7.69 -3.15
CA GLN A 94 -16.42 -6.58 -2.21
C GLN A 94 -14.94 -6.42 -1.95
N CYS A 95 -14.46 -5.20 -1.95
CA CYS A 95 -13.13 -4.82 -1.48
C CYS A 95 -13.20 -3.56 -0.61
N LEU A 96 -12.22 -3.42 0.29
CA LEU A 96 -12.00 -2.21 1.05
C LEU A 96 -10.82 -1.47 0.43
N ILE A 97 -10.98 -0.17 0.18
CA ILE A 97 -9.91 0.71 -0.29
C ILE A 97 -9.58 1.68 0.82
N ARG A 98 -8.29 1.89 1.06
CA ARG A 98 -7.78 2.87 2.02
C ARG A 98 -6.66 3.67 1.37
N GLU A 99 -6.79 4.99 1.40
CA GLU A 99 -5.80 5.97 0.94
C GLU A 99 -5.26 6.74 2.14
N VAL A 100 -3.94 6.78 2.30
CA VAL A 100 -3.28 7.43 3.44
C VAL A 100 -2.06 8.22 2.99
N GLN A 101 -1.66 9.18 3.82
CA GLN A 101 -0.35 9.82 3.79
C GLN A 101 0.42 9.49 5.06
N LEU A 102 1.73 9.34 4.95
CA LEU A 102 2.66 9.23 6.06
C LEU A 102 3.38 10.57 6.17
N LEU A 103 3.09 11.31 7.24
CA LEU A 103 3.56 12.67 7.46
C LEU A 103 4.53 12.69 8.64
N GLY A 104 5.63 13.43 8.51
CA GLY A 104 6.47 13.76 9.65
C GLY A 104 5.76 14.74 10.56
N ILE A 105 5.64 14.44 11.86
CA ILE A 105 4.93 15.29 12.82
C ILE A 105 5.61 16.66 12.98
N GLU A 106 6.94 16.66 13.02
CA GLU A 106 7.70 17.90 13.22
C GLU A 106 7.89 18.68 11.92
N SER A 107 8.22 17.97 10.83
CA SER A 107 8.51 18.60 9.55
C SER A 107 7.27 18.93 8.73
N SER A 108 6.14 18.30 9.01
CA SER A 108 4.91 18.30 8.18
C SER A 108 5.14 17.82 6.74
N LYS A 109 6.25 17.13 6.48
CA LYS A 109 6.56 16.57 5.16
C LYS A 109 5.74 15.31 4.91
N CYS A 110 5.21 15.20 3.69
CA CYS A 110 4.67 13.93 3.21
C CYS A 110 5.82 13.07 2.68
N TYR A 111 6.09 11.96 3.36
CA TYR A 111 7.12 11.01 2.96
C TYR A 111 6.56 9.94 2.02
N VAL A 112 5.33 9.50 2.25
CA VAL A 112 4.70 8.45 1.46
C VAL A 112 3.23 8.78 1.25
N HIS A 113 2.76 8.64 0.02
CA HIS A 113 1.36 8.51 -0.29
C HIS A 113 1.06 7.04 -0.60
N ALA A 114 0.08 6.45 0.05
CA ALA A 114 -0.19 5.03 -0.09
C ALA A 114 -1.66 4.72 -0.32
N VAL A 115 -1.92 3.74 -1.18
CA VAL A 115 -3.25 3.19 -1.38
C VAL A 115 -3.20 1.68 -1.23
N THR A 116 -4.14 1.17 -0.46
CA THR A 116 -4.31 -0.26 -0.21
C THR A 116 -5.66 -0.72 -0.74
N VAL A 117 -5.64 -1.78 -1.55
CA VAL A 117 -6.81 -2.58 -1.89
C VAL A 117 -6.79 -3.84 -1.04
N ILE A 118 -7.88 -4.10 -0.34
CA ILE A 118 -7.99 -5.20 0.62
C ILE A 118 -9.11 -6.14 0.16
N ASN A 119 -8.81 -7.44 0.14
CA ASN A 119 -9.82 -8.47 -0.04
C ASN A 119 -10.36 -8.89 1.35
N PRO A 120 -11.57 -8.43 1.77
CA PRO A 120 -12.08 -8.67 3.11
C PRO A 120 -12.36 -10.14 3.38
N SER A 121 -12.60 -10.95 2.34
CA SER A 121 -12.85 -12.40 2.50
C SER A 121 -11.61 -13.17 3.01
N ARG A 122 -10.43 -12.54 2.99
CA ARG A 122 -9.15 -13.10 3.44
C ARG A 122 -8.79 -12.69 4.87
N LEU A 123 -9.62 -11.87 5.50
CA LEU A 123 -9.37 -11.31 6.83
C LEU A 123 -10.20 -12.06 7.90
N SER A 124 -9.64 -12.18 9.10
CA SER A 124 -10.46 -12.50 10.27
C SER A 124 -11.34 -11.30 10.63
N PRO A 125 -12.49 -11.50 11.29
CA PRO A 125 -13.34 -10.39 11.74
C PRO A 125 -12.58 -9.35 12.59
N ILE A 126 -11.73 -9.80 13.50
CA ILE A 126 -10.92 -8.93 14.36
C ILE A 126 -9.95 -8.07 13.52
N LEU A 127 -9.27 -8.68 12.55
CA LEU A 127 -8.35 -7.94 11.70
C LEU A 127 -9.08 -6.94 10.81
N PHE A 128 -10.27 -7.31 10.31
CA PHE A 128 -11.09 -6.41 9.51
C PHE A 128 -11.55 -5.19 10.33
N GLU A 129 -12.06 -5.40 11.54
CA GLU A 129 -12.46 -4.33 12.46
C GLU A 129 -11.30 -3.36 12.72
N GLN A 130 -10.12 -3.88 13.06
CA GLN A 130 -8.93 -3.03 13.30
C GLN A 130 -8.48 -2.25 12.06
N LEU A 131 -8.61 -2.83 10.87
CA LEU A 131 -8.27 -2.12 9.62
C LEU A 131 -9.29 -1.03 9.27
N VAL A 132 -10.52 -1.15 9.74
CA VAL A 132 -11.59 -0.16 9.52
C VAL A 132 -11.51 0.99 10.53
N ASP A 133 -11.03 0.74 11.75
CA ASP A 133 -10.95 1.75 12.84
C ASP A 133 -9.97 2.91 12.59
N GLU A 134 -9.19 2.87 11.51
CA GLU A 134 -8.36 3.98 10.97
C GLU A 134 -7.23 4.51 11.87
N GLU A 135 -7.16 4.15 13.16
CA GLU A 135 -6.20 4.74 14.11
C GLU A 135 -4.76 4.27 13.91
N GLU A 136 -4.57 3.03 13.42
CA GLU A 136 -3.25 2.43 13.27
C GLU A 136 -2.86 2.19 11.81
N GLY A 137 -1.56 2.23 11.54
CA GLY A 137 -1.01 1.82 10.25
C GLY A 137 -1.16 0.31 10.01
N ILE A 138 -1.50 -0.06 8.79
CA ILE A 138 -1.66 -1.46 8.36
C ILE A 138 -0.45 -2.31 8.80
N GLY A 139 0.76 -1.77 8.72
CA GLY A 139 1.99 -2.47 9.12
C GLY A 139 2.05 -2.81 10.61
N ALA A 140 1.55 -1.93 11.47
CA ALA A 140 1.48 -2.16 12.91
C ALA A 140 0.40 -3.19 13.24
N ILE A 141 -0.79 -3.04 12.66
CA ILE A 141 -1.91 -3.99 12.83
C ILE A 141 -1.49 -5.41 12.41
N LEU A 142 -0.88 -5.56 11.23
CA LEU A 142 -0.44 -6.87 10.74
C LEU A 142 0.61 -7.53 11.64
N ARG A 143 1.52 -6.75 12.24
CA ARG A 143 2.50 -7.31 13.21
C ARG A 143 1.84 -7.84 14.47
N ASN A 144 0.82 -7.12 14.94
CA ASN A 144 0.18 -7.46 16.22
C ASN A 144 -0.78 -8.64 16.08
N VAL A 145 -1.49 -8.74 14.97
CA VAL A 145 -2.63 -9.66 14.82
C VAL A 145 -2.37 -10.78 13.81
N ALA A 146 -1.59 -10.53 12.77
CA ALA A 146 -1.38 -11.46 11.66
C ALA A 146 0.00 -12.14 11.72
N LYS A 147 0.19 -13.02 12.71
CA LYS A 147 1.38 -13.89 12.75
C LYS A 147 1.43 -14.75 11.49
N GLY A 148 2.52 -14.64 10.72
CA GLY A 148 2.69 -15.38 9.46
C GLY A 148 2.25 -14.61 8.22
N SER A 149 2.11 -13.28 8.29
CA SER A 149 1.98 -12.45 7.09
C SER A 149 3.28 -12.49 6.27
N PHE A 150 3.15 -12.62 4.95
CA PHE A 150 4.26 -12.61 4.00
C PHE A 150 4.08 -11.44 3.02
N ARG A 151 5.16 -10.72 2.75
CA ARG A 151 5.16 -9.56 1.83
C ARG A 151 6.05 -9.83 0.64
N GLU A 152 5.56 -9.49 -0.53
CA GLU A 152 6.27 -9.65 -1.80
C GLU A 152 6.20 -8.35 -2.60
N VAL A 153 7.35 -7.77 -2.92
CA VAL A 153 7.40 -6.65 -3.86
C VAL A 153 7.14 -7.20 -5.26
N ILE A 154 6.08 -6.70 -5.89
CA ILE A 154 5.64 -7.17 -7.21
C ILE A 154 5.91 -6.15 -8.32
N HIS A 155 6.16 -4.88 -7.97
CA HIS A 155 6.48 -3.85 -8.94
C HIS A 155 7.24 -2.69 -8.31
N ILE A 156 8.19 -2.12 -9.05
CA ILE A 156 8.83 -0.83 -8.81
C ILE A 156 8.81 -0.08 -10.12
N GLY A 157 8.39 1.17 -10.13
CA GLY A 157 8.29 1.98 -11.34
C GLY A 157 8.58 3.45 -11.08
N THR A 158 8.91 4.19 -12.16
CA THR A 158 9.07 5.65 -12.14
C THR A 158 7.74 6.35 -12.33
N GLY A 159 7.63 7.57 -11.79
CA GLY A 159 6.40 8.34 -11.76
C GLY A 159 5.41 7.85 -10.74
N GLY A 160 4.42 8.67 -10.44
CA GLY A 160 3.28 8.30 -9.59
C GLY A 160 2.13 7.71 -10.42
N LEU A 161 1.32 6.89 -9.79
CA LEU A 161 0.06 6.36 -10.35
C LEU A 161 -1.14 7.19 -9.88
N MET A 162 -1.02 7.81 -8.71
CA MET A 162 -2.07 8.56 -8.03
C MET A 162 -1.72 10.04 -7.88
N THR A 163 -0.45 10.35 -7.67
CA THR A 163 0.11 11.69 -7.48
C THR A 163 1.18 11.99 -8.54
N ASP A 164 1.80 13.17 -8.46
CA ASP A 164 2.96 13.55 -9.28
C ASP A 164 4.29 13.05 -8.69
N ALA A 165 4.26 11.97 -7.93
CA ALA A 165 5.44 11.36 -7.31
C ALA A 165 6.45 10.87 -8.36
N ASP A 166 7.73 10.81 -7.94
CA ASP A 166 8.83 10.43 -8.82
C ASP A 166 9.00 8.93 -9.01
N ILE A 167 8.62 8.16 -7.99
CA ILE A 167 8.80 6.71 -7.96
C ILE A 167 7.71 6.05 -7.13
N HIS A 168 7.34 4.84 -7.50
CA HIS A 168 6.39 4.04 -6.73
C HIS A 168 6.84 2.60 -6.60
N ARG A 169 6.34 1.93 -5.57
CA ARG A 169 6.40 0.48 -5.45
C ARG A 169 5.03 -0.10 -5.18
N ARG A 170 4.87 -1.35 -5.56
CA ARG A 170 3.68 -2.13 -5.25
C ARG A 170 4.10 -3.45 -4.63
N TYR A 171 3.45 -3.81 -3.56
CA TYR A 171 3.68 -5.11 -2.90
C TYR A 171 2.38 -5.75 -2.46
N ARG A 172 2.41 -7.06 -2.42
CA ARG A 172 1.32 -7.90 -1.97
C ARG A 172 1.58 -8.39 -0.56
N VAL A 173 0.54 -8.43 0.26
CA VAL A 173 0.57 -9.09 1.57
C VAL A 173 -0.33 -10.31 1.52
N SER A 174 0.25 -11.46 1.82
CA SER A 174 -0.46 -12.73 1.98
C SER A 174 -0.65 -13.05 3.44
N LEU A 175 -1.84 -13.52 3.80
CA LEU A 175 -2.22 -14.01 5.12
C LEU A 175 -2.57 -15.49 4.99
N ASN A 176 -1.96 -16.36 5.80
CA ASN A 176 -2.16 -17.80 5.69
C ASN A 176 -1.97 -18.32 4.24
N SER A 177 -0.96 -17.81 3.56
CA SER A 177 -0.62 -18.12 2.15
C SER A 177 -1.66 -17.66 1.11
N LEU A 178 -2.65 -16.88 1.48
CA LEU A 178 -3.65 -16.31 0.58
C LEU A 178 -3.42 -14.81 0.40
N PRO A 179 -3.45 -14.27 -0.83
CA PRO A 179 -3.29 -12.85 -1.06
C PRO A 179 -4.46 -12.07 -0.45
N ALA A 180 -4.15 -11.10 0.41
CA ALA A 180 -5.14 -10.36 1.17
C ALA A 180 -5.10 -8.84 0.93
N LEU A 181 -3.90 -8.26 0.79
CA LEU A 181 -3.75 -6.82 0.57
C LEU A 181 -2.80 -6.55 -0.61
N LEU A 182 -3.14 -5.56 -1.40
CA LEU A 182 -2.30 -4.99 -2.44
C LEU A 182 -2.04 -3.54 -2.09
N ILE A 183 -0.79 -3.21 -1.81
CA ILE A 183 -0.39 -1.89 -1.33
C ILE A 183 0.48 -1.23 -2.41
N THR A 184 0.11 -0.01 -2.80
CA THR A 184 0.88 0.85 -3.67
C THR A 184 1.36 2.03 -2.84
N GLU A 185 2.66 2.28 -2.85
CA GLU A 185 3.30 3.40 -2.17
C GLU A 185 4.02 4.26 -3.18
N GLU A 186 3.85 5.56 -3.07
CA GLU A 186 4.44 6.59 -3.93
C GLU A 186 5.35 7.49 -3.10
N PHE A 187 6.48 7.86 -3.69
CA PHE A 187 7.54 8.60 -3.05
C PHE A 187 7.96 9.79 -3.92
N GLU A 188 8.05 10.96 -3.30
CA GLU A 188 8.61 12.16 -3.92
C GLU A 188 10.08 12.29 -3.53
N LEU A 189 11.00 12.30 -4.51
CA LEU A 189 12.45 12.30 -4.25
C LEU A 189 12.91 13.51 -3.45
N SER A 190 12.24 14.64 -3.59
CA SER A 190 12.54 15.89 -2.85
C SER A 190 12.44 15.70 -1.33
N SER A 191 11.57 14.80 -0.87
CA SER A 191 11.38 14.50 0.56
C SER A 191 12.52 13.68 1.17
N TYR A 192 13.42 13.12 0.35
CA TYR A 192 14.51 12.22 0.76
C TYR A 192 15.92 12.78 0.52
N ARG A 193 16.01 14.08 0.19
CA ARG A 193 17.27 14.79 -0.07
C ARG A 193 17.64 15.71 1.06
#